data_9fa462a8e23ff380542884c68f420c3f
#
_entry.id   9fa462a8e23ff380542884c68f420c3f
#
_cell.length_a   1.000
_cell.length_b   1.000
_cell.length_c   1.000
_cell.angle_alpha   90.00
_cell.angle_beta   90.00
_cell.angle_gamma   90.00
#
_symmetry.space_group_name_H-M   'P 1'
#
loop_
_entity.id
_entity.type
_entity.pdbx_description
1 polymer ?
#
loop_
_entity_poly.entity_id
_entity_poly.type
_entity_poly.pdbx_seq_one_letter_code
_entity_poly.pdbx_strand_id
1 'polypeptide(L)'
;MCIRDSYKWVPIGYHGRASSIGVSGQVFKRPQGQTKAPDAAEPSFGPSKRLDYELELGFLIGRGNALGEPIAIGEAEEHLFGVTLLNDWSARDLQAWEYQPLGPFLSKNFASTLSPWIVTMEALAPFRAKFERPEGDPQPLPYLDAPSNRAAGALDITLEVLLQTAKMREAGEAPARLTLGNTTEAAYWTAAQLVTHHTVNGCNLQPGDMLGSGTLSGPKPDQAGSLIELTLGGKQAVTCLLYTSDAADDTPC
;
A
#
# COMPACT_ATOMS: atom_id res chain seq x y z
N MET A 1 -9.36 -3.60 -8.04
CA MET A 1 -9.71 -3.60 -6.59
C MET A 1 -11.20 -3.27 -6.46
N CYS A 2 -11.96 -4.04 -5.70
CA CYS A 2 -13.36 -3.68 -5.42
C CYS A 2 -13.36 -2.61 -4.32
N ILE A 3 -13.42 -1.35 -4.72
CA ILE A 3 -13.51 -0.23 -3.79
C ILE A 3 -14.88 -0.31 -3.11
N ARG A 4 -14.87 -0.55 -1.79
CA ARG A 4 -16.10 -0.53 -0.99
C ARG A 4 -16.64 0.90 -0.93
N ASP A 5 -17.95 1.06 -0.81
CA ASP A 5 -18.60 2.39 -0.76
C ASP A 5 -17.99 3.32 0.30
N SER A 6 -17.60 2.78 1.46
CA SER A 6 -16.93 3.55 2.52
C SER A 6 -15.58 4.12 2.09
N TYR A 7 -14.79 3.41 1.26
CA TYR A 7 -13.49 3.89 0.78
C TYR A 7 -13.61 5.12 -0.13
N LYS A 8 -14.73 5.28 -0.80
CA LYS A 8 -15.01 6.47 -1.62
C LYS A 8 -15.18 7.74 -0.80
N TRP A 9 -15.40 7.61 0.51
CA TRP A 9 -15.61 8.72 1.43
C TRP A 9 -14.49 8.94 2.43
N VAL A 10 -13.79 7.87 2.80
CA VAL A 10 -12.84 7.85 3.91
C VAL A 10 -11.47 7.42 3.43
N PRO A 11 -10.46 8.32 3.41
CA PRO A 11 -9.06 7.97 3.13
C PRO A 11 -8.45 7.27 4.35
N ILE A 12 -8.91 6.06 4.63
CA ILE A 12 -8.58 5.32 5.85
C ILE A 12 -7.20 4.67 5.75
N GLY A 13 -6.44 4.75 6.83
CA GLY A 13 -5.27 3.93 7.10
C GLY A 13 -5.39 3.30 8.49
N TYR A 14 -4.82 2.13 8.68
CA TYR A 14 -4.71 1.51 9.99
C TYR A 14 -3.35 1.83 10.62
N HIS A 15 -3.30 1.80 11.95
CA HIS A 15 -2.04 1.99 12.67
C HIS A 15 -1.17 0.73 12.56
N GLY A 16 -0.04 0.86 11.88
CA GLY A 16 0.93 -0.20 11.73
C GLY A 16 2.02 -0.18 12.81
N ARG A 17 2.72 -1.30 12.95
CA ARG A 17 3.86 -1.41 13.86
C ARG A 17 5.13 -0.94 13.16
N ALA A 18 5.80 0.06 13.73
CA ALA A 18 7.02 0.63 13.14
C ALA A 18 8.27 -0.27 13.31
N SER A 19 8.31 -1.15 14.32
CA SER A 19 9.50 -1.96 14.65
C SER A 19 9.92 -2.99 13.59
N SER A 20 9.03 -3.35 12.67
CA SER A 20 9.27 -4.30 11.59
C SER A 20 9.39 -3.65 10.20
N ILE A 21 9.46 -2.32 10.17
CA ILE A 21 9.79 -1.58 8.95
C ILE A 21 11.29 -1.68 8.73
N GLY A 22 11.68 -2.19 7.57
CA GLY A 22 13.07 -2.32 7.17
C GLY A 22 13.34 -1.71 5.79
N VAL A 23 14.62 -1.54 5.48
CA VAL A 23 15.06 -1.01 4.18
C VAL A 23 15.26 -2.16 3.19
N SER A 24 15.12 -1.89 1.90
CA SER A 24 15.36 -2.83 0.80
C SER A 24 16.65 -3.63 0.97
N GLY A 25 16.56 -4.91 0.68
CA GLY A 25 17.63 -5.90 0.93
C GLY A 25 17.44 -6.69 2.23
N GLN A 26 16.46 -6.34 3.07
CA GLN A 26 16.10 -7.16 4.23
C GLN A 26 15.54 -8.53 3.79
N VAL A 27 15.84 -9.54 4.61
CA VAL A 27 15.26 -10.88 4.50
C VAL A 27 14.42 -11.13 5.75
N PHE A 28 13.20 -11.61 5.56
CA PHE A 28 12.33 -11.98 6.66
C PHE A 28 11.83 -13.43 6.49
N LYS A 29 11.48 -14.06 7.59
CA LYS A 29 10.91 -15.41 7.56
C LYS A 29 9.42 -15.35 7.27
N ARG A 30 8.92 -16.39 6.58
CA ARG A 30 7.48 -16.56 6.38
C ARG A 30 6.76 -16.47 7.74
N PRO A 31 5.76 -15.59 7.90
CA PRO A 31 5.09 -15.41 9.17
C PRO A 31 4.26 -16.63 9.54
N GLN A 32 4.08 -16.83 10.83
CA GLN A 32 3.18 -17.84 11.39
C GLN A 32 2.01 -17.17 12.10
N GLY A 33 0.86 -17.79 12.09
CA GLY A 33 -0.31 -17.28 12.76
C GLY A 33 -1.49 -18.23 12.70
N GLN A 34 -2.63 -17.74 13.16
CA GLN A 34 -3.88 -18.47 13.11
C GLN A 34 -4.58 -18.26 11.77
N THR A 35 -5.12 -19.33 11.24
CA THR A 35 -6.01 -19.33 10.07
C THR A 35 -7.24 -20.16 10.38
N LYS A 36 -8.38 -19.87 9.76
CA LYS A 36 -9.58 -20.67 9.92
C LYS A 36 -10.25 -20.90 8.57
N ALA A 37 -10.41 -22.16 8.18
CA ALA A 37 -11.20 -22.51 7.02
C ALA A 37 -12.70 -22.20 7.29
N PRO A 38 -13.50 -21.86 6.25
CA PRO A 38 -14.91 -21.48 6.44
C PRO A 38 -15.76 -22.55 7.13
N ASP A 39 -15.44 -23.81 6.91
CA ASP A 39 -16.12 -25.00 7.43
C ASP A 39 -15.50 -25.58 8.73
N ALA A 40 -14.36 -25.04 9.18
CA ALA A 40 -13.72 -25.52 10.39
C ALA A 40 -14.41 -24.97 11.65
N ALA A 41 -14.55 -25.80 12.67
CA ALA A 41 -15.06 -25.39 13.99
C ALA A 41 -14.06 -24.47 14.72
N GLU A 42 -12.76 -24.79 14.64
CA GLU A 42 -11.67 -24.13 15.36
C GLU A 42 -10.60 -23.62 14.38
N PRO A 43 -9.85 -22.56 14.74
CA PRO A 43 -8.70 -22.11 13.95
C PRO A 43 -7.55 -23.11 14.07
N SER A 44 -6.67 -23.09 13.07
CA SER A 44 -5.38 -23.79 13.09
C SER A 44 -4.24 -22.78 13.21
N PHE A 45 -3.07 -23.25 13.70
CA PHE A 45 -1.84 -22.45 13.78
C PHE A 45 -0.77 -23.02 12.87
N GLY A 46 -0.04 -22.15 12.17
CA GLY A 46 1.05 -22.57 11.29
C GLY A 46 1.59 -21.43 10.42
N PRO A 47 2.52 -21.74 9.51
CA PRO A 47 3.03 -20.76 8.56
C PRO A 47 1.94 -20.31 7.59
N SER A 48 1.96 -19.02 7.24
CA SER A 48 1.08 -18.46 6.20
C SER A 48 1.28 -19.21 4.88
N LYS A 49 0.19 -19.53 4.21
CA LYS A 49 0.15 -20.18 2.90
C LYS A 49 -0.06 -19.18 1.75
N ARG A 50 -0.35 -17.92 2.06
CA ARG A 50 -0.69 -16.88 1.07
C ARG A 50 0.07 -15.59 1.39
N LEU A 51 1.37 -15.60 1.11
CA LEU A 51 2.20 -14.40 1.21
C LEU A 51 2.04 -13.56 -0.05
N ASP A 52 1.88 -12.25 0.14
CA ASP A 52 1.61 -11.28 -0.93
C ASP A 52 2.43 -10.00 -0.70
N TYR A 53 2.68 -9.25 -1.76
CA TYR A 53 3.20 -7.89 -1.70
C TYR A 53 2.06 -6.88 -1.91
N GLU A 54 2.28 -5.65 -1.46
CA GLU A 54 1.45 -4.50 -1.84
C GLU A 54 2.37 -3.37 -2.33
N LEU A 55 2.17 -3.00 -3.59
CA LEU A 55 2.86 -1.86 -4.22
C LEU A 55 2.27 -0.57 -3.70
N GLU A 56 3.07 0.21 -2.97
CA GLU A 56 2.63 1.44 -2.33
C GLU A 56 3.67 2.56 -2.43
N LEU A 57 3.22 3.77 -2.14
CA LEU A 57 4.06 4.91 -1.76
C LEU A 57 3.97 5.14 -0.25
N GLY A 58 5.11 5.45 0.37
CA GLY A 58 5.19 5.93 1.74
C GLY A 58 5.40 7.44 1.75
N PHE A 59 4.52 8.19 2.41
CA PHE A 59 4.60 9.63 2.60
C PHE A 59 5.17 9.93 3.97
N LEU A 60 6.35 10.54 4.03
CA LEU A 60 7.06 10.85 5.27
C LEU A 60 6.66 12.22 5.80
N ILE A 61 6.38 12.30 7.08
CA ILE A 61 6.06 13.54 7.77
C ILE A 61 7.35 14.27 8.13
N GLY A 62 7.46 15.51 7.68
CA GLY A 62 8.58 16.41 8.03
C GLY A 62 8.25 17.31 9.21
N ARG A 63 7.03 17.85 9.25
CA ARG A 63 6.56 18.73 10.31
C ARG A 63 5.32 18.11 10.97
N GLY A 64 5.35 17.90 12.26
CA GLY A 64 4.20 17.43 13.03
C GLY A 64 3.22 18.53 13.35
N ASN A 65 2.12 18.16 14.04
CA ASN A 65 1.13 19.06 14.63
C ASN A 65 0.99 18.78 16.13
N ALA A 66 0.47 19.74 16.87
CA ALA A 66 0.18 19.53 18.29
C ALA A 66 -1.06 18.64 18.49
N LEU A 67 -1.11 17.89 19.57
CA LEU A 67 -2.31 17.11 19.94
C LEU A 67 -3.51 18.05 20.12
N GLY A 68 -4.61 17.69 19.48
CA GLY A 68 -5.84 18.49 19.46
C GLY A 68 -5.94 19.53 18.35
N GLU A 69 -4.87 19.70 17.54
CA GLU A 69 -4.82 20.66 16.44
C GLU A 69 -4.85 19.96 15.07
N PRO A 70 -6.01 19.83 14.40
CA PRO A 70 -6.10 19.22 13.08
C PRO A 70 -5.33 19.98 12.02
N ILE A 71 -4.81 19.27 11.02
CA ILE A 71 -4.17 19.86 9.84
C ILE A 71 -5.23 20.08 8.75
N ALA A 72 -5.44 21.33 8.34
CA ALA A 72 -6.35 21.67 7.24
C ALA A 72 -5.79 21.20 5.89
N ILE A 73 -6.69 20.81 4.96
CA ILE A 73 -6.30 20.31 3.64
C ILE A 73 -5.42 21.30 2.84
N GLY A 74 -5.63 22.61 3.00
CA GLY A 74 -4.83 23.62 2.34
C GLY A 74 -3.38 23.74 2.86
N GLU A 75 -3.09 23.20 4.05
CA GLU A 75 -1.79 23.27 4.72
C GLU A 75 -1.11 21.87 4.77
N ALA A 76 -1.84 20.82 4.41
CA ALA A 76 -1.41 19.44 4.62
C ALA A 76 -0.09 19.09 3.91
N GLU A 77 0.17 19.65 2.75
CA GLU A 77 1.42 19.38 2.02
C GLU A 77 2.66 19.99 2.70
N GLU A 78 2.52 21.04 3.49
CA GLU A 78 3.62 21.63 4.26
C GLU A 78 4.13 20.70 5.38
N HIS A 79 3.35 19.69 5.72
CA HIS A 79 3.71 18.66 6.70
C HIS A 79 4.46 17.48 6.07
N LEU A 80 4.44 17.34 4.75
CA LEU A 80 5.12 16.25 4.03
C LEU A 80 6.58 16.61 3.74
N PHE A 81 7.50 15.71 4.09
CA PHE A 81 8.91 15.82 3.74
C PHE A 81 9.18 15.26 2.34
N GLY A 82 8.66 14.08 2.04
CA GLY A 82 8.93 13.42 0.78
C GLY A 82 8.24 12.06 0.67
N VAL A 83 8.57 11.37 -0.42
CA VAL A 83 7.95 10.11 -0.82
C VAL A 83 9.02 9.04 -0.99
N THR A 84 8.70 7.82 -0.58
CA THR A 84 9.51 6.63 -0.80
C THR A 84 8.66 5.50 -1.38
N LEU A 85 9.28 4.49 -1.99
CA LEU A 85 8.59 3.26 -2.35
C LEU A 85 8.37 2.42 -1.09
N LEU A 86 7.19 1.85 -0.97
CA LEU A 86 6.79 0.98 0.13
C LEU A 86 6.25 -0.33 -0.43
N ASN A 87 6.69 -1.44 0.15
CA ASN A 87 6.05 -2.75 0.01
C ASN A 87 5.47 -3.15 1.36
N ASP A 88 4.15 -3.16 1.48
CA ASP A 88 3.44 -3.60 2.68
C ASP A 88 3.11 -5.09 2.57
N TRP A 89 4.06 -5.94 3.02
CA TRP A 89 3.92 -7.39 2.95
C TRP A 89 2.68 -7.90 3.67
N SER A 90 1.99 -8.86 3.07
CA SER A 90 0.69 -9.32 3.53
C SER A 90 0.59 -10.83 3.58
N ALA A 91 0.19 -11.38 4.74
CA ALA A 91 -0.17 -12.77 4.89
C ALA A 91 -1.70 -12.91 4.74
N ARG A 92 -2.19 -13.14 3.53
CA ARG A 92 -3.62 -13.03 3.18
C ARG A 92 -4.53 -14.01 3.90
N ASP A 93 -4.04 -15.18 4.22
CA ASP A 93 -4.80 -16.19 4.96
C ASP A 93 -4.94 -15.82 6.46
N LEU A 94 -3.89 -15.26 7.07
CA LEU A 94 -3.97 -14.67 8.41
C LEU A 94 -4.92 -13.46 8.40
N GLN A 95 -4.78 -12.59 7.39
CA GLN A 95 -5.62 -11.40 7.24
C GLN A 95 -7.11 -11.76 7.16
N ALA A 96 -7.45 -12.80 6.39
CA ALA A 96 -8.83 -13.24 6.23
C ALA A 96 -9.48 -13.66 7.57
N TRP A 97 -8.69 -14.15 8.52
CA TRP A 97 -9.16 -14.55 9.84
C TRP A 97 -9.29 -13.38 10.82
N GLU A 98 -8.31 -12.45 10.83
CA GLU A 98 -8.22 -11.44 11.87
C GLU A 98 -8.89 -10.08 11.50
N TYR A 99 -9.04 -9.75 10.20
CA TYR A 99 -9.33 -8.37 9.80
C TYR A 99 -10.73 -7.88 10.19
N GLN A 100 -11.67 -8.77 10.42
CA GLN A 100 -13.03 -8.43 10.90
C GLN A 100 -13.35 -9.20 12.17
N PRO A 101 -13.76 -8.50 13.24
CA PRO A 101 -14.01 -7.05 13.35
C PRO A 101 -12.79 -6.22 13.74
N LEU A 102 -11.62 -6.81 13.99
CA LEU A 102 -10.52 -6.20 14.73
C LEU A 102 -9.56 -5.37 13.86
N GLY A 103 -9.41 -5.69 12.59
CA GLY A 103 -8.46 -5.06 11.67
C GLY A 103 -7.22 -5.93 11.40
N PRO A 104 -6.34 -5.52 10.45
CA PRO A 104 -5.12 -6.25 10.12
C PRO A 104 -4.03 -6.01 11.17
N PHE A 105 -3.47 -7.07 11.75
CA PHE A 105 -2.42 -7.03 12.76
C PHE A 105 -1.25 -7.92 12.38
N LEU A 106 -1.29 -9.21 12.75
CA LEU A 106 -0.21 -10.16 12.49
C LEU A 106 -0.04 -10.47 11.01
N SER A 107 -1.08 -10.28 10.23
CA SER A 107 -1.05 -10.41 8.77
C SER A 107 -0.22 -9.34 8.06
N LYS A 108 0.09 -8.24 8.76
CA LYS A 108 0.80 -7.08 8.20
C LYS A 108 2.10 -6.76 8.93
N ASN A 109 2.09 -6.81 10.26
CA ASN A 109 3.19 -6.28 11.07
C ASN A 109 4.43 -7.17 11.13
N PHE A 110 4.51 -8.24 10.34
CA PHE A 110 5.70 -9.08 10.26
C PHE A 110 6.81 -8.48 9.39
N ALA A 111 6.48 -7.66 8.39
CA ALA A 111 7.42 -6.95 7.55
C ALA A 111 6.75 -5.82 6.77
N SER A 112 7.44 -4.68 6.67
CA SER A 112 7.22 -3.64 5.66
C SER A 112 8.57 -3.23 5.11
N THR A 113 8.72 -3.10 3.79
CA THR A 113 10.00 -2.79 3.16
C THR A 113 9.96 -1.44 2.49
N LEU A 114 10.89 -0.56 2.84
CA LEU A 114 11.05 0.76 2.24
C LEU A 114 12.25 0.81 1.29
N SER A 115 12.14 1.62 0.26
CA SER A 115 13.32 2.08 -0.49
C SER A 115 14.24 2.89 0.43
N PRO A 116 15.58 2.79 0.30
CA PRO A 116 16.50 3.65 1.03
C PRO A 116 16.48 5.10 0.53
N TRP A 117 15.82 5.38 -0.58
CA TRP A 117 15.73 6.69 -1.19
C TRP A 117 14.41 7.37 -0.86
N ILE A 118 14.52 8.61 -0.41
CA ILE A 118 13.39 9.52 -0.19
C ILE A 118 13.52 10.65 -1.20
N VAL A 119 12.48 10.87 -2.01
CA VAL A 119 12.40 11.99 -2.95
C VAL A 119 11.60 13.09 -2.26
N THR A 120 12.19 14.27 -2.06
CA THR A 120 11.52 15.37 -1.37
C THR A 120 10.34 15.92 -2.18
N MET A 121 9.39 16.58 -1.51
CA MET A 121 8.23 17.18 -2.20
C MET A 121 8.64 18.24 -3.21
N GLU A 122 9.73 18.99 -2.97
CA GLU A 122 10.29 19.95 -3.93
C GLU A 122 10.84 19.28 -5.18
N ALA A 123 11.55 18.15 -5.01
CA ALA A 123 12.07 17.38 -6.14
C ALA A 123 10.95 16.74 -6.98
N LEU A 124 9.78 16.51 -6.38
CA LEU A 124 8.59 15.99 -7.05
C LEU A 124 7.78 17.07 -7.78
N ALA A 125 8.16 18.34 -7.71
CA ALA A 125 7.43 19.43 -8.36
C ALA A 125 7.16 19.18 -9.88
N PRO A 126 8.11 18.63 -10.68
CA PRO A 126 7.85 18.34 -12.09
C PRO A 126 6.83 17.21 -12.34
N PHE A 127 6.55 16.40 -11.33
CA PHE A 127 5.65 15.26 -11.37
C PHE A 127 4.28 15.55 -10.75
N ARG A 128 4.01 16.79 -10.40
CA ARG A 128 2.70 17.20 -9.87
C ARG A 128 1.66 17.14 -10.96
N ALA A 129 0.52 16.56 -10.64
CA ALA A 129 -0.60 16.42 -11.57
C ALA A 129 -1.92 16.83 -10.91
N LYS A 130 -2.89 17.13 -11.77
CA LYS A 130 -4.26 17.43 -11.36
C LYS A 130 -4.87 16.19 -10.68
N PHE A 131 -5.53 16.41 -9.55
CA PHE A 131 -6.32 15.38 -8.90
C PHE A 131 -7.77 15.42 -9.36
N GLU A 132 -8.23 14.32 -9.90
CA GLU A 132 -9.62 14.14 -10.35
C GLU A 132 -10.17 12.81 -9.86
N ARG A 133 -11.44 12.80 -9.50
CA ARG A 133 -12.16 11.57 -9.17
C ARG A 133 -12.62 10.87 -10.44
N PRO A 134 -12.72 9.55 -10.44
CA PRO A 134 -13.37 8.81 -11.51
C PRO A 134 -14.79 9.36 -11.78
N GLU A 135 -15.19 9.37 -13.03
CA GLU A 135 -16.54 9.78 -13.41
C GLU A 135 -17.61 8.95 -12.70
N GLY A 136 -18.60 9.59 -12.14
CA GLY A 136 -19.68 8.97 -11.38
C GLY A 136 -19.36 8.71 -9.90
N ASP A 137 -18.12 8.91 -9.47
CA ASP A 137 -17.77 8.79 -8.05
C ASP A 137 -18.10 10.06 -7.25
N PRO A 138 -18.42 9.94 -5.95
CA PRO A 138 -18.74 11.09 -5.13
C PRO A 138 -17.52 12.00 -4.97
N GLN A 139 -17.75 13.31 -4.95
CA GLN A 139 -16.71 14.27 -4.60
C GLN A 139 -16.32 14.13 -3.12
N PRO A 140 -15.05 14.40 -2.74
CA PRO A 140 -14.64 14.42 -1.36
C PRO A 140 -15.50 15.37 -0.51
N LEU A 141 -15.66 15.05 0.77
CA LEU A 141 -16.28 15.97 1.71
C LEU A 141 -15.48 17.29 1.83
N PRO A 142 -16.10 18.42 2.18
CA PRO A 142 -15.44 19.74 2.17
C PRO A 142 -14.12 19.81 2.94
N TYR A 143 -13.96 19.05 4.03
CA TYR A 143 -12.71 19.06 4.77
C TYR A 143 -11.54 18.35 4.05
N LEU A 144 -11.83 17.56 3.00
CA LEU A 144 -10.87 16.87 2.14
C LEU A 144 -10.74 17.51 0.76
N ASP A 145 -11.32 18.69 0.57
CA ASP A 145 -11.36 19.35 -0.71
C ASP A 145 -10.77 20.78 -0.66
N ALA A 146 -9.77 21.03 -1.48
CA ALA A 146 -9.17 22.36 -1.65
C ALA A 146 -8.80 22.61 -3.12
N PRO A 147 -8.87 23.87 -3.60
CA PRO A 147 -8.45 24.21 -4.96
C PRO A 147 -7.01 23.81 -5.28
N SER A 148 -6.07 23.97 -4.34
CA SER A 148 -4.67 23.57 -4.47
C SER A 148 -4.54 22.07 -4.67
N ASN A 149 -5.25 21.26 -3.86
CA ASN A 149 -5.24 19.80 -3.98
C ASN A 149 -5.83 19.34 -5.33
N ARG A 150 -6.92 19.95 -5.79
CA ARG A 150 -7.46 19.64 -7.12
C ARG A 150 -6.49 19.99 -8.25
N ALA A 151 -5.78 21.10 -8.12
CA ALA A 151 -4.89 21.61 -9.18
C ALA A 151 -3.59 20.78 -9.31
N ALA A 152 -3.03 20.30 -8.20
CA ALA A 152 -1.69 19.69 -8.17
C ALA A 152 -1.50 18.65 -7.05
N GLY A 153 -2.55 18.07 -6.48
CA GLY A 153 -2.46 17.13 -5.36
C GLY A 153 -2.04 15.73 -5.78
N ALA A 154 -2.22 15.34 -7.04
CA ALA A 154 -1.76 14.06 -7.55
C ALA A 154 -0.27 14.09 -7.93
N LEU A 155 0.33 12.91 -7.98
CA LEU A 155 1.68 12.67 -8.48
C LEU A 155 1.59 11.82 -9.75
N ASP A 156 2.31 12.19 -10.80
CA ASP A 156 2.45 11.42 -12.03
C ASP A 156 3.73 10.60 -11.99
N ILE A 157 3.65 9.41 -11.39
CA ILE A 157 4.78 8.51 -11.18
C ILE A 157 4.42 7.14 -11.76
N THR A 158 5.27 6.60 -12.61
CA THR A 158 5.17 5.21 -13.09
C THR A 158 5.79 4.28 -12.07
N LEU A 159 5.04 3.27 -11.65
CA LEU A 159 5.45 2.23 -10.72
C LEU A 159 5.53 0.88 -11.43
N GLU A 160 6.58 0.13 -11.11
CA GLU A 160 6.83 -1.19 -11.69
C GLU A 160 7.09 -2.20 -10.55
N VAL A 161 6.53 -3.41 -10.70
CA VAL A 161 6.85 -4.55 -9.84
C VAL A 161 7.53 -5.63 -10.65
N LEU A 162 8.69 -6.04 -10.17
CA LEU A 162 9.47 -7.15 -10.73
C LEU A 162 9.52 -8.29 -9.71
N LEU A 163 9.32 -9.53 -10.18
CA LEU A 163 9.46 -10.74 -9.37
C LEU A 163 10.61 -11.59 -9.93
N GLN A 164 11.48 -12.05 -9.03
CA GLN A 164 12.49 -13.05 -9.34
C GLN A 164 12.41 -14.19 -8.31
N THR A 165 12.03 -15.37 -8.74
CA THR A 165 11.98 -16.56 -7.89
C THR A 165 13.38 -17.12 -7.62
N ALA A 166 13.52 -18.01 -6.62
CA ALA A 166 14.78 -18.70 -6.34
C ALA A 166 15.25 -19.48 -7.56
N LYS A 167 14.35 -20.18 -8.23
CA LYS A 167 14.65 -20.97 -9.44
C LYS A 167 15.12 -20.09 -10.60
N MET A 168 14.53 -18.90 -10.80
CA MET A 168 14.99 -17.93 -11.80
C MET A 168 16.40 -17.44 -11.48
N ARG A 169 16.71 -17.16 -10.20
CA ARG A 169 18.07 -16.77 -9.80
C ARG A 169 19.08 -17.89 -10.05
N GLU A 170 18.74 -19.13 -9.70
CA GLU A 170 19.59 -20.32 -9.96
C GLU A 170 19.83 -20.54 -11.45
N ALA A 171 18.83 -20.27 -12.29
CA ALA A 171 18.92 -20.35 -13.74
C ALA A 171 19.61 -19.13 -14.40
N GLY A 172 19.94 -18.09 -13.64
CA GLY A 172 20.52 -16.84 -14.17
C GLY A 172 19.54 -15.99 -14.96
N GLU A 173 18.24 -16.14 -14.73
CA GLU A 173 17.19 -15.42 -15.44
C GLU A 173 16.91 -14.05 -14.82
N ALA A 174 16.57 -13.10 -15.67
CA ALA A 174 16.15 -11.78 -15.26
C ALA A 174 14.79 -11.81 -14.51
N PRO A 175 14.54 -10.86 -13.58
CA PRO A 175 13.24 -10.70 -12.97
C PRO A 175 12.14 -10.49 -14.01
N ALA A 176 10.97 -11.10 -13.78
CA ALA A 176 9.79 -10.93 -14.61
C ALA A 176 8.97 -9.73 -14.11
N ARG A 177 8.51 -8.89 -15.04
CA ARG A 177 7.61 -7.79 -14.69
C ARG A 177 6.20 -8.31 -14.45
N LEU A 178 5.67 -8.02 -13.27
CA LEU A 178 4.30 -8.34 -12.86
C LEU A 178 3.34 -7.17 -13.08
N THR A 179 3.79 -5.94 -12.77
CA THR A 179 2.93 -4.75 -12.77
C THR A 179 3.66 -3.59 -13.42
N LEU A 180 2.91 -2.80 -14.17
CA LEU A 180 3.34 -1.48 -14.65
C LEU A 180 2.12 -0.55 -14.58
N GLY A 181 2.10 0.35 -13.60
CA GLY A 181 0.98 1.26 -13.36
C GLY A 181 1.44 2.71 -13.19
N ASN A 182 0.48 3.61 -13.16
CA ASN A 182 0.72 5.03 -12.90
C ASN A 182 -0.10 5.49 -11.69
N THR A 183 0.49 6.30 -10.84
CA THR A 183 -0.14 6.75 -9.60
C THR A 183 -1.35 7.65 -9.82
N THR A 184 -1.43 8.40 -10.94
CA THR A 184 -2.60 9.21 -11.27
C THR A 184 -3.85 8.38 -11.57
N GLU A 185 -3.66 7.13 -12.04
CA GLU A 185 -4.75 6.19 -12.31
C GLU A 185 -5.05 5.30 -11.09
N ALA A 186 -4.04 5.06 -10.24
CA ALA A 186 -4.11 4.10 -9.15
C ALA A 186 -4.49 4.73 -7.80
N ALA A 187 -4.03 5.97 -7.51
CA ALA A 187 -4.24 6.61 -6.23
C ALA A 187 -5.62 7.28 -6.17
N TYR A 188 -6.50 6.72 -5.36
CA TYR A 188 -7.85 7.26 -5.15
C TYR A 188 -7.87 8.48 -4.21
N TRP A 189 -6.88 8.61 -3.34
CA TRP A 189 -6.68 9.70 -2.40
C TRP A 189 -5.29 10.31 -2.55
N THR A 190 -5.18 11.61 -2.36
CA THR A 190 -3.88 12.31 -2.35
C THR A 190 -3.20 12.23 -0.98
N ALA A 191 -1.89 12.46 -0.94
CA ALA A 191 -1.14 12.52 0.31
C ALA A 191 -1.69 13.60 1.27
N ALA A 192 -2.09 14.78 0.75
CA ALA A 192 -2.71 15.84 1.53
C ALA A 192 -4.02 15.39 2.18
N GLN A 193 -4.85 14.64 1.46
CA GLN A 193 -6.10 14.10 2.00
C GLN A 193 -5.86 13.06 3.10
N LEU A 194 -4.83 12.23 2.99
CA LEU A 194 -4.44 11.30 4.04
C LEU A 194 -3.99 12.04 5.31
N VAL A 195 -3.10 13.03 5.18
CA VAL A 195 -2.63 13.86 6.31
C VAL A 195 -3.81 14.54 7.02
N THR A 196 -4.68 15.18 6.27
CA THR A 196 -5.86 15.85 6.82
C THR A 196 -6.79 14.87 7.54
N HIS A 197 -7.10 13.75 6.91
CA HIS A 197 -8.03 12.78 7.50
C HIS A 197 -7.49 12.17 8.80
N HIS A 198 -6.19 11.83 8.82
CA HIS A 198 -5.58 11.21 9.99
C HIS A 198 -5.25 12.18 11.13
N THR A 199 -5.53 13.47 10.96
CA THR A 199 -5.41 14.49 12.02
C THR A 199 -6.74 15.17 12.37
N VAL A 200 -7.79 14.97 11.59
CA VAL A 200 -9.08 15.69 11.76
C VAL A 200 -9.73 15.49 13.13
N ASN A 201 -9.46 14.38 13.78
CA ASN A 201 -9.93 14.08 15.14
C ASN A 201 -9.03 14.67 16.25
N GLY A 202 -7.98 15.43 15.88
CA GLY A 202 -7.00 15.99 16.81
C GLY A 202 -5.80 15.08 17.09
N CYS A 203 -5.68 13.93 16.40
CA CYS A 203 -4.48 13.10 16.48
C CYS A 203 -3.28 13.87 15.96
N ASN A 204 -2.14 13.79 16.64
CA ASN A 204 -0.91 14.42 16.20
C ASN A 204 -0.06 13.47 15.35
N LEU A 205 0.57 14.04 14.34
CA LEU A 205 1.68 13.44 13.59
C LEU A 205 3.01 13.97 14.13
N GLN A 206 4.05 13.17 14.00
CA GLN A 206 5.40 13.53 14.40
C GLN A 206 6.36 13.48 13.21
N PRO A 207 7.45 14.27 13.21
CA PRO A 207 8.51 14.12 12.20
C PRO A 207 9.03 12.68 12.17
N GLY A 208 9.05 12.09 10.97
CA GLY A 208 9.43 10.70 10.78
C GLY A 208 8.27 9.71 10.76
N ASP A 209 7.07 10.09 11.13
CA ASP A 209 5.88 9.27 10.86
C ASP A 209 5.71 9.05 9.36
N MET A 210 5.17 7.91 8.98
CA MET A 210 4.91 7.57 7.58
C MET A 210 3.45 7.15 7.39
N LEU A 211 2.84 7.70 6.35
CA LEU A 211 1.54 7.26 5.85
C LEU A 211 1.75 6.42 4.59
N GLY A 212 1.28 5.18 4.58
CA GLY A 212 1.20 4.37 3.37
C GLY A 212 0.02 4.80 2.50
N SER A 213 0.20 4.76 1.18
CA SER A 213 -0.87 5.09 0.23
C SER A 213 -2.01 4.08 0.21
N GLY A 214 -1.78 2.88 0.74
CA GLY A 214 -2.54 1.70 0.37
C GLY A 214 -2.12 1.18 -1.01
N THR A 215 -2.50 -0.05 -1.31
CA THR A 215 -2.14 -0.73 -2.56
C THR A 215 -2.53 0.10 -3.78
N LEU A 216 -1.56 0.42 -4.63
CA LEU A 216 -1.74 1.21 -5.84
C LEU A 216 -2.01 0.29 -7.04
N SER A 217 -3.29 0.15 -7.37
CA SER A 217 -3.77 -0.69 -8.47
C SER A 217 -4.51 0.17 -9.48
N GLY A 218 -4.02 0.20 -10.72
CA GLY A 218 -4.69 0.87 -11.83
C GLY A 218 -5.86 0.07 -12.40
N PRO A 219 -6.56 0.59 -13.39
CA PRO A 219 -7.80 0.00 -13.91
C PRO A 219 -7.59 -1.25 -14.78
N LYS A 220 -6.37 -1.51 -15.27
CA LYS A 220 -6.06 -2.64 -16.15
C LYS A 220 -5.50 -3.83 -15.37
N PRO A 221 -5.65 -5.06 -15.87
CA PRO A 221 -5.14 -6.26 -15.20
C PRO A 221 -3.63 -6.25 -14.91
N ASP A 222 -2.83 -5.70 -15.81
CA ASP A 222 -1.37 -5.57 -15.70
C ASP A 222 -0.92 -4.37 -14.82
N GLN A 223 -1.87 -3.67 -14.22
CA GLN A 223 -1.65 -2.55 -13.31
C GLN A 223 -2.02 -2.90 -11.85
N ALA A 224 -2.33 -4.16 -11.56
CA ALA A 224 -2.68 -4.58 -10.20
C ALA A 224 -1.45 -4.52 -9.27
N GLY A 225 -1.61 -3.89 -8.12
CA GLY A 225 -0.54 -3.63 -7.15
C GLY A 225 -0.26 -4.76 -6.18
N SER A 226 -0.89 -5.94 -6.36
CA SER A 226 -0.72 -7.10 -5.49
C SER A 226 -0.92 -8.42 -6.23
N LEU A 227 -0.33 -9.52 -5.72
CA LEU A 227 -0.54 -10.86 -6.29
C LEU A 227 -1.97 -11.34 -6.15
N ILE A 228 -2.63 -11.02 -5.05
CA ILE A 228 -4.03 -11.45 -4.84
C ILE A 228 -4.96 -10.88 -5.92
N GLU A 229 -4.67 -9.68 -6.42
CA GLU A 229 -5.41 -9.07 -7.53
C GLU A 229 -5.02 -9.70 -8.87
N LEU A 230 -3.71 -9.84 -9.15
CA LEU A 230 -3.20 -10.48 -10.37
C LEU A 230 -3.69 -11.92 -10.53
N THR A 231 -3.79 -12.64 -9.43
CA THR A 231 -4.23 -14.04 -9.40
C THR A 231 -5.74 -14.21 -9.22
N LEU A 232 -6.52 -13.13 -9.21
CA LEU A 232 -7.97 -13.15 -8.93
C LEU A 232 -8.30 -13.93 -7.64
N GLY A 233 -7.56 -13.65 -6.57
CA GLY A 233 -7.71 -14.33 -5.28
C GLY A 233 -7.10 -15.75 -5.22
N GLY A 234 -6.10 -16.03 -6.06
CA GLY A 234 -5.46 -17.34 -6.17
C GLY A 234 -6.20 -18.32 -7.11
N LYS A 235 -7.15 -17.83 -7.91
CA LYS A 235 -7.87 -18.63 -8.89
C LYS A 235 -7.16 -18.78 -10.23
N GLN A 236 -6.24 -17.89 -10.51
CA GLN A 236 -5.46 -17.84 -11.74
C GLN A 236 -3.98 -17.73 -11.40
N ALA A 237 -3.17 -18.66 -11.94
CA ALA A 237 -1.72 -18.59 -11.79
C ALA A 237 -1.12 -17.44 -12.63
N VAL A 238 -0.10 -16.78 -12.11
CA VAL A 238 0.72 -15.85 -12.87
C VAL A 238 1.87 -16.65 -13.48
N THR A 239 1.99 -16.62 -14.81
CA THR A 239 3.07 -17.30 -15.52
C THR A 239 4.27 -16.34 -15.62
N CYS A 240 5.29 -16.56 -14.80
CA CYS A 240 6.63 -16.07 -15.08
C CYS A 240 7.29 -16.99 -16.11
N LEU A 241 8.15 -16.49 -16.98
CA LEU A 241 8.66 -17.14 -18.22
C LEU A 241 9.06 -18.64 -18.12
N LEU A 242 9.24 -19.22 -16.92
CA LEU A 242 9.57 -20.63 -16.70
C LEU A 242 8.74 -21.34 -15.62
N TYR A 243 7.93 -20.61 -14.82
CA TYR A 243 7.25 -21.22 -13.69
C TYR A 243 5.88 -20.56 -13.44
N THR A 244 4.87 -21.38 -13.22
CA THR A 244 3.62 -20.92 -12.61
C THR A 244 3.89 -20.69 -11.12
N SER A 245 3.88 -19.46 -10.65
CA SER A 245 3.76 -19.17 -9.23
C SER A 245 2.28 -19.00 -8.92
N ASP A 246 1.71 -19.88 -8.10
CA ASP A 246 0.59 -19.44 -7.29
C ASP A 246 1.18 -18.68 -6.09
N ALA A 247 0.40 -17.79 -5.49
CA ALA A 247 0.85 -16.96 -4.36
C ALA A 247 1.27 -17.79 -3.12
N ALA A 248 1.35 -19.10 -3.22
CA ALA A 248 1.56 -20.02 -2.10
C ALA A 248 2.92 -20.72 -2.09
N ASP A 249 3.50 -21.07 -3.24
CA ASP A 249 4.55 -22.09 -3.25
C ASP A 249 5.98 -21.62 -3.51
N ASP A 250 6.25 -20.43 -4.01
CA ASP A 250 7.57 -20.02 -4.51
C ASP A 250 8.15 -18.75 -3.90
N THR A 251 7.83 -18.39 -2.67
CA THR A 251 8.55 -17.31 -2.01
C THR A 251 9.55 -17.85 -0.98
N PRO A 252 10.83 -18.02 -1.35
CA PRO A 252 11.88 -17.83 -0.38
C PRO A 252 11.99 -16.33 -0.15
N CYS A 253 11.56 -15.92 0.99
CA CYS A 253 11.87 -14.59 1.51
C CYS A 253 13.34 -14.50 1.84
#